data_070c2ea648a6cedb57077daa1cdd5a49
#
_entry.id   070c2ea648a6cedb57077daa1cdd5a49
#
_cell.length_a   1.000
_cell.length_b   1.000
_cell.length_c   1.000
_cell.angle_alpha   90.00
_cell.angle_beta   90.00
_cell.angle_gamma   90.00
#
_symmetry.space_group_name_H-M   'P 1'
#
loop_
_entity.id
_entity.type
_entity.pdbx_description
1 polymer ?
#
loop_
_entity_poly.entity_id
_entity_poly.type
_entity_poly.pdbx_seq_one_letter_code
_entity_poly.pdbx_strand_id
1 'polypeptide(L)'
;ESRINGILSQHDYHNECVTQAGDSRYEYDACGRVIKRTEQKRGFRPQEWRYRWDDFDRLREVRTPDGEVWQYRYDAFGRRTAKRNIIRAAWKQNHHTVSEVRYQWLGMALSASEKRYADGSPALREQWHYRGGFELLAKEARAANDDTSDFYPILIGPDGAPQEMYSANGRKVWRRQRSLWGLAAANDASPDGRESCDAGFMGQWQDEESGLWYNLHRYMDSRTGQYLSQDPLKLGGGLNTQSYVHDPVGWCDPVGLKGCILKEVDNEDYDFELRISKKEYPETAQHIEDAINSGKADVVTIDRDNSAANRAKSLKGIPTKPGKDRDEWPMAMFKEGGTGADVEYISPSDNRGAGSSIGHALDGVRNGAKLKIIIVD
;
A
#
# COMPACT_ATOMS: atom_id res chain seq x y z
N GLU A 1 -0.54 9.43 19.87
CA GLU A 1 -1.97 9.48 20.29
C GLU A 1 -2.85 9.54 19.08
N SER A 2 -3.81 8.63 18.93
CA SER A 2 -4.84 8.70 17.89
C SER A 2 -6.20 8.93 18.51
N ARG A 3 -7.05 9.77 17.89
CA ARG A 3 -8.45 9.93 18.31
C ARG A 3 -9.34 9.07 17.42
N ILE A 4 -10.03 8.11 18.02
CA ILE A 4 -11.11 7.35 17.40
C ILE A 4 -12.38 7.71 18.14
N ASN A 5 -13.38 8.26 17.44
CA ASN A 5 -14.66 8.71 18.04
C ASN A 5 -14.50 9.65 19.26
N GLY A 6 -13.48 10.55 19.21
CA GLY A 6 -13.23 11.48 20.30
C GLY A 6 -12.47 10.92 21.51
N ILE A 7 -12.17 9.63 21.53
CA ILE A 7 -11.40 8.98 22.59
C ILE A 7 -9.91 9.00 22.17
N LEU A 8 -9.07 9.57 23.04
CA LEU A 8 -7.60 9.46 22.91
C LEU A 8 -7.21 8.02 23.20
N SER A 9 -6.71 7.29 22.18
CA SER A 9 -6.07 6.00 22.39
C SER A 9 -4.58 6.23 22.68
N GLN A 10 -4.14 5.84 23.86
CA GLN A 10 -2.72 5.80 24.20
C GLN A 10 -2.11 4.56 23.55
N HIS A 11 -0.96 4.74 22.91
CA HIS A 11 -0.16 3.63 22.38
C HIS A 11 1.05 3.42 23.25
N ASP A 12 1.29 2.17 23.68
CA ASP A 12 2.50 1.75 24.34
C ASP A 12 3.42 1.09 23.31
N TYR A 13 4.71 1.39 23.40
CA TYR A 13 5.73 0.92 22.46
C TYR A 13 6.84 0.16 23.16
N HIS A 14 7.37 -0.84 22.47
CA HIS A 14 8.63 -1.49 22.80
C HIS A 14 9.45 -1.64 21.52
N ASN A 15 10.66 -1.04 21.46
CA ASN A 15 11.52 -1.03 20.28
C ASN A 15 10.75 -0.61 18.99
N GLU A 16 10.04 0.52 19.04
CA GLU A 16 9.21 1.08 17.96
C GLU A 16 7.97 0.26 17.58
N CYS A 17 7.81 -0.95 18.10
CA CYS A 17 6.64 -1.80 17.91
C CYS A 17 5.54 -1.41 18.89
N VAL A 18 4.32 -1.26 18.42
CA VAL A 18 3.15 -1.01 19.29
C VAL A 18 2.80 -2.27 20.05
N THR A 19 2.94 -2.27 21.37
CA THR A 19 2.54 -3.39 22.24
C THR A 19 1.11 -3.28 22.73
N GLN A 20 0.58 -2.05 22.84
CA GLN A 20 -0.81 -1.80 23.17
C GLN A 20 -1.34 -0.58 22.41
N ALA A 21 -2.58 -0.67 21.91
CA ALA A 21 -3.34 0.43 21.31
C ALA A 21 -4.80 0.35 21.77
N GLY A 22 -5.19 1.24 22.69
CA GLY A 22 -6.51 1.17 23.32
C GLY A 22 -6.77 -0.19 23.98
N ASP A 23 -7.84 -0.87 23.56
CA ASP A 23 -8.23 -2.19 24.06
C ASP A 23 -7.44 -3.36 23.42
N SER A 24 -6.53 -3.08 22.48
CA SER A 24 -5.79 -4.10 21.73
C SER A 24 -4.36 -4.24 22.21
N ARG A 25 -3.90 -5.49 22.42
CA ARG A 25 -2.51 -5.86 22.75
C ARG A 25 -1.92 -6.71 21.63
N TYR A 26 -0.62 -6.54 21.39
CA TYR A 26 0.12 -7.19 20.31
C TYR A 26 1.32 -7.97 20.86
N GLU A 27 1.49 -9.19 20.37
CA GLU A 27 2.65 -10.05 20.64
C GLU A 27 3.41 -10.29 19.33
N TYR A 28 4.75 -10.26 19.43
CA TYR A 28 5.65 -10.36 18.29
C TYR A 28 6.55 -11.58 18.37
N ASP A 29 6.97 -12.10 17.22
CA ASP A 29 8.04 -13.09 17.14
C ASP A 29 9.43 -12.42 17.16
N ALA A 30 10.49 -13.25 17.13
CA ALA A 30 11.89 -12.77 17.15
C ALA A 30 12.26 -11.97 15.86
N CYS A 31 11.47 -12.07 14.79
CA CYS A 31 11.65 -11.30 13.56
C CYS A 31 10.88 -9.98 13.58
N GLY A 32 10.20 -9.63 14.69
CA GLY A 32 9.41 -8.41 14.82
C GLY A 32 8.06 -8.45 14.08
N ARG A 33 7.55 -9.66 13.75
CA ARG A 33 6.24 -9.83 13.12
C ARG A 33 5.17 -10.08 14.18
N VAL A 34 4.01 -9.43 14.05
CA VAL A 34 2.87 -9.69 14.93
C VAL A 34 2.40 -11.14 14.76
N ILE A 35 2.40 -11.91 15.84
CA ILE A 35 1.90 -13.30 15.87
C ILE A 35 0.56 -13.41 16.55
N LYS A 36 0.19 -12.41 17.35
CA LYS A 36 -1.08 -12.41 18.08
C LYS A 36 -1.55 -10.99 18.35
N ARG A 37 -2.86 -10.76 18.20
CA ARG A 37 -3.58 -9.58 18.68
C ARG A 37 -4.68 -10.03 19.61
N THR A 38 -4.78 -9.42 20.78
CA THR A 38 -5.86 -9.65 21.76
C THR A 38 -6.60 -8.34 21.98
N GLU A 39 -7.91 -8.31 21.72
CA GLU A 39 -8.78 -7.18 22.01
C GLU A 39 -9.63 -7.47 23.25
N GLN A 40 -9.49 -6.61 24.27
CA GLN A 40 -10.17 -6.76 25.56
C GLN A 40 -11.09 -5.58 25.83
N LYS A 41 -12.35 -5.65 25.39
CA LYS A 41 -13.36 -4.67 25.74
C LYS A 41 -13.94 -4.93 27.11
N ARG A 42 -14.20 -3.86 27.88
CA ARG A 42 -14.79 -3.98 29.23
C ARG A 42 -16.14 -4.70 29.17
N GLY A 43 -16.28 -5.77 29.96
CA GLY A 43 -17.50 -6.57 30.04
C GLY A 43 -17.63 -7.66 28.98
N PHE A 44 -16.66 -7.81 28.08
CA PHE A 44 -16.65 -8.84 27.06
C PHE A 44 -15.48 -9.82 27.26
N ARG A 45 -15.62 -11.04 26.73
CA ARG A 45 -14.51 -11.98 26.67
C ARG A 45 -13.44 -11.46 25.71
N PRO A 46 -12.13 -11.70 26.01
CA PRO A 46 -11.07 -11.35 25.09
C PRO A 46 -11.29 -11.97 23.72
N GLN A 47 -11.09 -11.19 22.69
CA GLN A 47 -11.07 -11.64 21.30
C GLN A 47 -9.63 -11.76 20.84
N GLU A 48 -9.28 -12.91 20.26
CA GLU A 48 -7.90 -13.22 19.92
C GLU A 48 -7.77 -13.57 18.44
N TRP A 49 -6.88 -12.88 17.75
CA TRP A 49 -6.41 -13.21 16.40
C TRP A 49 -5.00 -13.74 16.48
N ARG A 50 -4.70 -14.83 15.74
CA ARG A 50 -3.36 -15.39 15.61
C ARG A 50 -2.93 -15.38 14.17
N TYR A 51 -1.65 -15.03 13.94
CA TYR A 51 -1.07 -14.83 12.62
C TYR A 51 0.10 -15.80 12.43
N ARG A 52 0.19 -16.41 11.25
CA ARG A 52 1.32 -17.26 10.86
C ARG A 52 1.94 -16.71 9.60
N TRP A 53 3.25 -16.62 9.61
CA TRP A 53 4.07 -16.07 8.54
C TRP A 53 4.90 -17.15 7.87
N ASP A 54 5.29 -16.95 6.59
CA ASP A 54 6.33 -17.73 5.94
C ASP A 54 7.71 -17.07 6.10
N ASP A 55 8.73 -17.72 5.51
CA ASP A 55 10.12 -17.27 5.61
C ASP A 55 10.40 -15.99 4.78
N PHE A 56 9.44 -15.54 3.98
CA PHE A 56 9.49 -14.29 3.20
C PHE A 56 8.65 -13.17 3.85
N ASP A 57 8.33 -13.27 5.14
CA ASP A 57 7.50 -12.32 5.88
C ASP A 57 6.08 -12.12 5.31
N ARG A 58 5.55 -13.12 4.54
CA ARG A 58 4.19 -13.08 4.01
C ARG A 58 3.24 -13.80 4.97
N LEU A 59 2.08 -13.16 5.24
CA LEU A 59 1.05 -13.74 6.09
C LEU A 59 0.41 -14.96 5.41
N ARG A 60 0.51 -16.14 6.02
CA ARG A 60 0.02 -17.41 5.46
C ARG A 60 -1.30 -17.87 6.05
N GLU A 61 -1.55 -17.53 7.30
CA GLU A 61 -2.76 -17.97 8.01
C GLU A 61 -3.18 -16.94 9.05
N VAL A 62 -4.48 -16.74 9.15
CA VAL A 62 -5.12 -16.00 10.25
C VAL A 62 -6.14 -16.90 10.93
N ARG A 63 -6.07 -16.95 12.25
CA ARG A 63 -7.12 -17.55 13.10
C ARG A 63 -7.88 -16.44 13.77
N THR A 64 -9.19 -16.48 13.64
CA THR A 64 -10.09 -15.45 14.16
C THR A 64 -10.68 -15.85 15.52
N PRO A 65 -11.22 -14.91 16.31
CA PRO A 65 -11.79 -15.21 17.64
C PRO A 65 -12.98 -16.17 17.61
N ASP A 66 -13.72 -16.23 16.52
CA ASP A 66 -14.85 -17.15 16.32
C ASP A 66 -14.42 -18.53 15.81
N GLY A 67 -13.10 -18.79 15.72
CA GLY A 67 -12.52 -20.09 15.40
C GLY A 67 -12.35 -20.34 13.91
N GLU A 68 -12.54 -19.36 13.06
CA GLU A 68 -12.25 -19.51 11.63
C GLU A 68 -10.75 -19.54 11.38
N VAL A 69 -10.37 -20.23 10.31
CA VAL A 69 -8.98 -20.30 9.84
C VAL A 69 -8.94 -19.93 8.37
N TRP A 70 -8.30 -18.80 8.09
CA TRP A 70 -8.08 -18.28 6.74
C TRP A 70 -6.66 -18.54 6.28
N GLN A 71 -6.49 -19.01 5.04
CA GLN A 71 -5.18 -19.21 4.41
C GLN A 71 -5.03 -18.30 3.19
N TYR A 72 -3.82 -17.77 3.04
CA TYR A 72 -3.43 -16.87 1.96
C TYR A 72 -2.42 -17.51 1.02
N ARG A 73 -2.59 -17.30 -0.29
CA ARG A 73 -1.69 -17.79 -1.34
C ARG A 73 -1.12 -16.62 -2.11
N TYR A 74 0.14 -16.76 -2.52
CA TYR A 74 0.88 -15.71 -3.24
C TYR A 74 1.52 -16.30 -4.49
N ASP A 75 1.75 -15.44 -5.49
CA ASP A 75 2.58 -15.76 -6.65
C ASP A 75 4.07 -15.53 -6.36
N ALA A 76 4.92 -15.72 -7.40
CA ALA A 76 6.36 -15.54 -7.31
C ALA A 76 6.77 -14.07 -7.06
N PHE A 77 5.91 -13.10 -7.38
CA PHE A 77 6.14 -11.67 -7.16
C PHE A 77 5.64 -11.18 -5.78
N GLY A 78 5.14 -12.08 -4.92
CA GLY A 78 4.60 -11.75 -3.62
C GLY A 78 3.16 -11.21 -3.63
N ARG A 79 2.49 -11.16 -4.80
CA ARG A 79 1.11 -10.71 -4.91
C ARG A 79 0.15 -11.80 -4.46
N ARG A 80 -0.81 -11.45 -3.62
CA ARG A 80 -1.80 -12.41 -3.11
C ARG A 80 -2.74 -12.87 -4.22
N THR A 81 -2.75 -14.17 -4.53
CA THR A 81 -3.59 -14.76 -5.57
C THR A 81 -4.90 -15.33 -5.04
N ALA A 82 -4.95 -15.67 -3.76
CA ALA A 82 -6.19 -16.12 -3.12
C ALA A 82 -6.15 -15.99 -1.60
N LYS A 83 -7.35 -15.85 -1.00
CA LYS A 83 -7.60 -16.16 0.41
C LYS A 83 -8.75 -17.15 0.52
N ARG A 84 -8.67 -18.09 1.46
CA ARG A 84 -9.66 -19.15 1.63
C ARG A 84 -9.89 -19.47 3.09
N ASN A 85 -11.16 -19.51 3.48
CA ASN A 85 -11.59 -19.98 4.78
C ASN A 85 -11.60 -21.51 4.78
N ILE A 86 -10.64 -22.14 5.46
CA ILE A 86 -10.48 -23.61 5.54
C ILE A 86 -11.18 -24.22 6.75
N ILE A 87 -11.43 -23.43 7.79
CA ILE A 87 -12.25 -23.81 8.95
C ILE A 87 -13.23 -22.67 9.20
N ARG A 88 -14.52 -22.95 8.99
CA ARG A 88 -15.59 -21.97 9.19
C ARG A 88 -16.17 -22.11 10.57
N ALA A 89 -16.55 -21.00 11.17
CA ALA A 89 -17.33 -20.99 12.39
C ALA A 89 -18.66 -21.73 12.16
N ALA A 90 -19.09 -22.57 13.13
CA ALA A 90 -20.26 -23.44 12.98
C ALA A 90 -21.54 -22.65 12.62
N TRP A 91 -21.69 -21.44 13.16
CA TRP A 91 -22.87 -20.60 12.91
C TRP A 91 -22.86 -19.93 11.53
N LYS A 92 -21.69 -19.89 10.82
CA LYS A 92 -21.55 -19.33 9.46
C LYS A 92 -21.72 -20.37 8.35
N GLN A 93 -21.83 -21.66 8.65
CA GLN A 93 -21.72 -22.74 7.65
C GLN A 93 -22.76 -22.67 6.53
N ASN A 94 -23.96 -22.13 6.79
CA ASN A 94 -25.04 -22.02 5.81
C ASN A 94 -25.45 -20.57 5.55
N HIS A 95 -24.61 -19.59 5.91
CA HIS A 95 -24.88 -18.17 5.69
C HIS A 95 -24.20 -17.67 4.41
N HIS A 96 -24.74 -16.61 3.85
CA HIS A 96 -24.13 -15.87 2.73
C HIS A 96 -22.86 -15.13 3.21
N THR A 97 -21.79 -15.88 3.41
CA THR A 97 -20.49 -15.38 3.84
C THR A 97 -19.40 -15.77 2.85
N VAL A 98 -18.43 -14.90 2.66
CA VAL A 98 -17.30 -15.18 1.76
C VAL A 98 -16.50 -16.37 2.28
N SER A 99 -16.28 -17.36 1.41
CA SER A 99 -15.51 -18.59 1.72
C SER A 99 -14.15 -18.61 1.01
N GLU A 100 -14.05 -18.00 -0.16
CA GLU A 100 -12.81 -17.88 -0.94
C GLU A 100 -12.87 -16.56 -1.72
N VAL A 101 -11.71 -15.88 -1.85
CA VAL A 101 -11.52 -14.79 -2.81
C VAL A 101 -10.31 -15.11 -3.66
N ARG A 102 -10.44 -14.97 -4.98
CA ARG A 102 -9.34 -15.07 -5.94
C ARG A 102 -9.05 -13.69 -6.51
N TYR A 103 -7.78 -13.39 -6.71
CA TYR A 103 -7.30 -12.09 -7.13
C TYR A 103 -6.56 -12.16 -8.47
N GLN A 104 -6.75 -11.16 -9.31
CA GLN A 104 -6.02 -10.96 -10.56
C GLN A 104 -5.34 -9.60 -10.53
N TRP A 105 -4.11 -9.55 -11.00
CA TRP A 105 -3.25 -8.39 -10.92
C TRP A 105 -2.81 -7.91 -12.29
N LEU A 106 -2.78 -6.59 -12.48
CA LEU A 106 -2.14 -5.93 -13.61
C LEU A 106 -0.94 -5.14 -13.06
N GLY A 107 0.29 -5.64 -13.30
CA GLY A 107 1.45 -5.15 -12.59
C GLY A 107 1.28 -5.33 -11.07
N MET A 108 1.35 -4.25 -10.31
CA MET A 108 1.15 -4.24 -8.85
C MET A 108 -0.28 -3.80 -8.43
N ALA A 109 -1.13 -3.39 -9.37
CA ALA A 109 -2.50 -3.02 -9.08
C ALA A 109 -3.44 -4.23 -9.17
N LEU A 110 -4.37 -4.35 -8.22
CA LEU A 110 -5.43 -5.38 -8.25
C LEU A 110 -6.43 -5.04 -9.35
N SER A 111 -6.50 -5.87 -10.40
CA SER A 111 -7.40 -5.63 -11.54
C SER A 111 -8.77 -6.27 -11.40
N ALA A 112 -8.85 -7.43 -10.76
CA ALA A 112 -10.12 -8.12 -10.55
C ALA A 112 -10.11 -9.04 -9.33
N SER A 113 -11.31 -9.34 -8.81
CA SER A 113 -11.52 -10.35 -7.77
C SER A 113 -12.74 -11.22 -8.06
N GLU A 114 -12.73 -12.46 -7.55
CA GLU A 114 -13.89 -13.35 -7.55
C GLU A 114 -14.13 -13.82 -6.12
N LYS A 115 -15.25 -13.39 -5.53
CA LYS A 115 -15.70 -13.78 -4.18
C LYS A 115 -16.66 -14.97 -4.30
N ARG A 116 -16.38 -16.06 -3.59
CA ARG A 116 -17.21 -17.27 -3.51
C ARG A 116 -17.83 -17.34 -2.12
N TYR A 117 -19.08 -17.76 -2.07
CA TYR A 117 -19.85 -17.81 -0.85
C TYR A 117 -19.99 -19.23 -0.28
N ALA A 118 -20.17 -19.31 1.03
CA ALA A 118 -20.25 -20.57 1.76
C ALA A 118 -21.56 -21.33 1.52
N ASP A 119 -22.64 -20.61 1.21
CA ASP A 119 -23.97 -21.15 0.92
C ASP A 119 -24.14 -21.67 -0.52
N GLY A 120 -23.11 -21.58 -1.36
CA GLY A 120 -23.16 -21.98 -2.77
C GLY A 120 -23.82 -20.98 -3.70
N SER A 121 -24.15 -19.78 -3.23
CA SER A 121 -24.65 -18.69 -4.07
C SER A 121 -23.67 -18.38 -5.21
N PRO A 122 -24.15 -17.82 -6.34
CA PRO A 122 -23.31 -17.42 -7.45
C PRO A 122 -22.16 -16.51 -7.00
N ALA A 123 -20.94 -16.78 -7.48
CA ALA A 123 -19.78 -15.98 -7.13
C ALA A 123 -19.95 -14.53 -7.61
N LEU A 124 -19.49 -13.58 -6.81
CA LEU A 124 -19.41 -12.16 -7.20
C LEU A 124 -18.06 -11.91 -7.88
N ARG A 125 -18.10 -11.42 -9.10
CA ARG A 125 -16.93 -10.97 -9.85
C ARG A 125 -16.88 -9.47 -9.84
N GLU A 126 -15.73 -8.92 -9.49
CA GLU A 126 -15.46 -7.49 -9.43
C GLU A 126 -14.26 -7.17 -10.33
N GLN A 127 -14.33 -6.06 -11.06
CA GLN A 127 -13.25 -5.51 -11.86
C GLN A 127 -13.02 -4.06 -11.45
N TRP A 128 -11.77 -3.69 -11.28
CA TRP A 128 -11.35 -2.39 -10.80
C TRP A 128 -10.69 -1.59 -11.92
N HIS A 129 -11.11 -0.35 -12.10
CA HIS A 129 -10.62 0.56 -13.13
C HIS A 129 -9.81 1.68 -12.49
N TYR A 130 -8.69 2.01 -13.11
CA TYR A 130 -7.75 3.01 -12.62
C TYR A 130 -7.52 4.09 -13.66
N ARG A 131 -7.26 5.33 -13.23
CA ARG A 131 -6.84 6.42 -14.10
C ARG A 131 -5.36 6.28 -14.46
N GLY A 132 -4.53 6.04 -13.45
CA GLY A 132 -3.10 5.81 -13.56
C GLY A 132 -2.58 5.26 -12.23
N GLY A 133 -1.49 4.46 -12.25
CA GLY A 133 -0.94 3.87 -11.05
C GLY A 133 -1.98 3.16 -10.19
N PHE A 134 -2.28 3.68 -9.01
CA PHE A 134 -3.22 3.10 -8.03
C PHE A 134 -4.49 3.95 -7.81
N GLU A 135 -4.71 5.00 -8.61
CA GLU A 135 -5.88 5.87 -8.48
C GLU A 135 -7.14 5.20 -9.02
N LEU A 136 -8.05 4.81 -8.14
CA LEU A 136 -9.30 4.17 -8.50
C LEU A 136 -10.30 5.15 -9.13
N LEU A 137 -10.90 4.76 -10.27
CA LEU A 137 -11.96 5.48 -10.96
C LEU A 137 -13.33 4.85 -10.79
N ALA A 138 -13.39 3.53 -10.90
CA ALA A 138 -14.66 2.81 -10.92
C ALA A 138 -14.48 1.34 -10.54
N LYS A 139 -15.59 0.72 -10.19
CA LYS A 139 -15.74 -0.73 -10.03
C LYS A 139 -16.85 -1.23 -10.94
N GLU A 140 -16.62 -2.36 -11.60
CA GLU A 140 -17.70 -3.20 -12.16
C GLU A 140 -17.93 -4.40 -11.26
N ALA A 141 -19.21 -4.79 -11.10
CA ALA A 141 -19.56 -5.97 -10.31
C ALA A 141 -20.69 -6.74 -10.99
N ARG A 142 -20.58 -8.09 -10.97
CA ARG A 142 -21.63 -8.98 -11.45
C ARG A 142 -21.63 -10.31 -10.72
N ALA A 143 -22.78 -10.95 -10.53
CA ALA A 143 -22.80 -12.34 -10.16
C ALA A 143 -22.34 -13.23 -11.36
N ALA A 144 -21.78 -14.40 -11.05
CA ALA A 144 -21.21 -15.27 -12.09
C ALA A 144 -22.25 -15.78 -13.11
N ASN A 145 -23.53 -15.77 -12.73
CA ASN A 145 -24.67 -16.16 -13.56
C ASN A 145 -25.38 -14.98 -14.25
N ASP A 146 -24.89 -13.75 -14.07
CA ASP A 146 -25.46 -12.57 -14.73
C ASP A 146 -24.74 -12.30 -16.05
N ASP A 147 -25.50 -11.90 -17.06
CA ASP A 147 -24.96 -11.52 -18.38
C ASP A 147 -24.44 -10.08 -18.43
N THR A 148 -24.89 -9.23 -17.51
CA THR A 148 -24.53 -7.81 -17.42
C THR A 148 -23.81 -7.47 -16.12
N SER A 149 -22.94 -6.46 -16.19
CA SER A 149 -22.24 -5.91 -15.03
C SER A 149 -22.90 -4.61 -14.58
N ASP A 150 -22.95 -4.39 -13.28
CA ASP A 150 -23.24 -3.08 -12.70
C ASP A 150 -21.96 -2.25 -12.67
N PHE A 151 -22.03 -0.99 -13.10
CA PHE A 151 -20.90 -0.06 -13.13
C PHE A 151 -21.06 1.00 -12.04
N TYR A 152 -20.01 1.18 -11.23
CA TYR A 152 -20.01 2.07 -10.07
C TYR A 152 -18.81 3.05 -10.14
N PRO A 153 -19.03 4.31 -10.56
CA PRO A 153 -18.04 5.37 -10.40
C PRO A 153 -17.65 5.57 -8.94
N ILE A 154 -16.37 5.80 -8.69
CA ILE A 154 -15.79 5.99 -7.36
C ILE A 154 -15.30 7.43 -7.23
N LEU A 155 -15.72 8.12 -6.17
CA LEU A 155 -15.16 9.38 -5.76
C LEU A 155 -14.07 9.13 -4.71
N ILE A 156 -12.86 9.55 -5.02
CA ILE A 156 -11.70 9.45 -4.10
C ILE A 156 -11.48 10.77 -3.35
N GLY A 157 -10.89 10.68 -2.16
CA GLY A 157 -10.47 11.82 -1.36
C GLY A 157 -9.10 12.36 -1.78
N PRO A 158 -8.66 13.48 -1.18
CA PRO A 158 -7.31 14.03 -1.39
C PRO A 158 -6.19 13.06 -1.05
N ASP A 159 -6.45 12.10 -0.16
CA ASP A 159 -5.57 11.02 0.28
C ASP A 159 -5.60 9.79 -0.64
N GLY A 160 -6.28 9.89 -1.80
CA GLY A 160 -6.40 8.82 -2.79
C GLY A 160 -7.28 7.64 -2.37
N ALA A 161 -7.94 7.70 -1.21
CA ALA A 161 -8.82 6.63 -0.77
C ALA A 161 -10.27 6.84 -1.25
N PRO A 162 -11.00 5.76 -1.62
CA PRO A 162 -12.42 5.83 -1.95
C PRO A 162 -13.24 6.42 -0.80
N GLN A 163 -14.07 7.42 -1.10
CA GLN A 163 -15.00 8.06 -0.16
C GLN A 163 -16.44 7.71 -0.44
N GLU A 164 -16.83 7.74 -1.71
CA GLU A 164 -18.22 7.48 -2.13
C GLU A 164 -18.22 6.67 -3.42
N MET A 165 -19.28 5.88 -3.61
CA MET A 165 -19.52 5.12 -4.83
C MET A 165 -20.95 5.37 -5.29
N TYR A 166 -21.14 5.49 -6.59
CA TYR A 166 -22.40 5.81 -7.22
C TYR A 166 -22.82 4.73 -8.21
N SER A 167 -24.13 4.50 -8.35
CA SER A 167 -24.67 3.69 -9.43
C SER A 167 -24.73 4.47 -10.74
N ALA A 168 -24.93 3.78 -11.86
CA ALA A 168 -24.98 4.39 -13.18
C ALA A 168 -26.04 5.50 -13.34
N ASN A 169 -27.10 5.48 -12.53
CA ASN A 169 -28.14 6.51 -12.50
C ASN A 169 -27.86 7.66 -11.50
N GLY A 170 -26.64 7.73 -10.93
CA GLY A 170 -26.20 8.79 -10.03
C GLY A 170 -26.67 8.65 -8.56
N ARG A 171 -27.30 7.53 -8.19
CA ARG A 171 -27.64 7.25 -6.79
C ARG A 171 -26.37 6.88 -6.01
N LYS A 172 -26.12 7.56 -4.87
CA LYS A 172 -25.06 7.14 -3.95
C LYS A 172 -25.40 5.79 -3.34
N VAL A 173 -24.55 4.79 -3.58
CA VAL A 173 -24.75 3.41 -3.13
C VAL A 173 -23.86 3.03 -1.96
N TRP A 174 -22.73 3.72 -1.79
CA TRP A 174 -21.80 3.46 -0.72
C TRP A 174 -21.05 4.73 -0.29
N ARG A 175 -20.74 4.83 0.99
CA ARG A 175 -19.93 5.88 1.57
C ARG A 175 -19.06 5.32 2.68
N ARG A 176 -17.81 5.74 2.74
CA ARG A 176 -16.91 5.38 3.85
C ARG A 176 -16.78 6.53 4.83
N GLN A 177 -16.95 6.20 6.10
CA GLN A 177 -16.48 7.01 7.22
C GLN A 177 -15.29 6.29 7.86
N ARG A 178 -14.18 6.99 8.07
CA ARG A 178 -12.95 6.42 8.62
C ARG A 178 -12.19 7.40 9.51
N SER A 179 -11.35 6.85 10.39
CA SER A 179 -10.35 7.63 11.13
C SER A 179 -9.24 8.11 10.20
N LEU A 180 -8.35 8.97 10.71
CA LEU A 180 -7.15 9.42 10.00
C LEU A 180 -6.29 8.24 9.47
N TRP A 181 -6.18 7.16 10.22
CA TRP A 181 -5.40 5.98 9.87
C TRP A 181 -6.20 4.89 9.14
N GLY A 182 -7.35 5.23 8.59
CA GLY A 182 -8.14 4.32 7.76
C GLY A 182 -9.01 3.31 8.52
N LEU A 183 -9.13 3.42 9.87
CA LEU A 183 -10.08 2.58 10.60
C LEU A 183 -11.49 2.96 10.16
N ALA A 184 -12.15 2.04 9.46
CA ALA A 184 -13.51 2.24 8.97
C ALA A 184 -14.51 2.20 10.15
N ALA A 185 -15.45 3.14 10.18
CA ALA A 185 -16.69 2.94 10.93
C ALA A 185 -17.49 1.82 10.25
N ALA A 186 -18.40 1.18 10.99
CA ALA A 186 -19.30 0.20 10.40
C ALA A 186 -20.04 0.82 9.22
N ASN A 187 -19.90 0.22 8.04
CA ASN A 187 -20.57 0.66 6.83
C ASN A 187 -21.85 -0.16 6.67
N ASP A 188 -22.89 0.46 6.11
CA ASP A 188 -24.05 -0.26 5.61
C ASP A 188 -23.62 -1.05 4.37
N ALA A 189 -23.30 -2.33 4.56
CA ALA A 189 -22.95 -3.20 3.46
C ALA A 189 -24.22 -3.57 2.66
N SER A 190 -24.14 -3.54 1.33
CA SER A 190 -25.19 -4.11 0.49
C SER A 190 -25.31 -5.61 0.76
N PRO A 191 -26.53 -6.15 0.85
CA PRO A 191 -26.76 -7.57 1.15
C PRO A 191 -26.05 -8.53 0.18
N ASP A 192 -25.85 -8.14 -1.09
CA ASP A 192 -25.22 -8.93 -2.12
C ASP A 192 -23.75 -8.57 -2.36
N GLY A 193 -23.19 -7.61 -1.61
CA GLY A 193 -21.81 -7.14 -1.71
C GLY A 193 -21.45 -6.33 -2.96
N ARG A 194 -22.38 -6.16 -3.92
CA ARG A 194 -22.11 -5.41 -5.16
C ARG A 194 -21.88 -3.93 -4.88
N GLU A 195 -22.66 -3.35 -3.98
CA GLU A 195 -22.58 -1.95 -3.57
C GLU A 195 -21.61 -1.75 -2.40
N SER A 196 -20.47 -2.46 -2.36
CA SER A 196 -19.40 -2.32 -1.35
C SER A 196 -18.07 -1.97 -2.00
N CYS A 197 -17.16 -1.37 -1.22
CA CYS A 197 -15.82 -1.05 -1.68
C CYS A 197 -14.79 -1.50 -0.62
N ASP A 198 -13.97 -2.48 -0.96
CA ASP A 198 -12.95 -3.04 -0.07
C ASP A 198 -11.60 -2.32 -0.19
N ALA A 199 -11.47 -1.33 -1.10
CA ALA A 199 -10.25 -0.56 -1.26
C ALA A 199 -10.08 0.48 -0.14
N GLY A 200 -8.86 0.60 0.42
CA GLY A 200 -8.47 1.56 1.44
C GLY A 200 -7.73 2.77 0.88
N PHE A 201 -6.63 3.19 1.52
CA PHE A 201 -5.65 4.08 0.89
C PHE A 201 -5.12 3.43 -0.38
N MET A 202 -4.46 4.21 -1.26
CA MET A 202 -3.93 3.67 -2.51
C MET A 202 -3.19 2.35 -2.31
N GLY A 203 -3.56 1.32 -3.07
CA GLY A 203 -2.98 -0.02 -3.00
C GLY A 203 -3.49 -0.92 -1.87
N GLN A 204 -4.33 -0.41 -0.96
CA GLN A 204 -4.84 -1.16 0.20
C GLN A 204 -6.17 -1.85 -0.08
N TRP A 205 -6.31 -3.07 0.45
CA TRP A 205 -7.49 -3.93 0.35
C TRP A 205 -7.88 -4.50 1.70
N GLN A 206 -9.11 -4.32 2.10
CA GLN A 206 -9.60 -4.74 3.41
C GLN A 206 -9.78 -6.25 3.48
N ASP A 207 -9.32 -6.84 4.59
CA ASP A 207 -9.58 -8.21 4.98
C ASP A 207 -10.55 -8.21 6.17
N GLU A 208 -11.82 -8.51 5.89
CA GLU A 208 -12.88 -8.47 6.91
C GLU A 208 -12.61 -9.41 8.08
N GLU A 209 -12.06 -10.60 7.81
CA GLU A 209 -11.78 -11.62 8.80
C GLU A 209 -10.77 -11.20 9.86
N SER A 210 -9.82 -10.36 9.49
CA SER A 210 -8.76 -9.88 10.37
C SER A 210 -8.93 -8.41 10.77
N GLY A 211 -9.67 -7.64 9.98
CA GLY A 211 -9.75 -6.20 10.07
C GLY A 211 -8.46 -5.48 9.66
N LEU A 212 -7.59 -6.18 8.95
CA LEU A 212 -6.33 -5.66 8.43
C LEU A 212 -6.51 -5.13 7.01
N TRP A 213 -5.56 -4.30 6.59
CA TRP A 213 -5.42 -3.83 5.22
C TRP A 213 -4.25 -4.56 4.55
N TYR A 214 -4.55 -5.35 3.53
CA TYR A 214 -3.54 -5.95 2.67
C TYR A 214 -2.97 -4.89 1.74
N ASN A 215 -1.67 -4.69 1.78
CA ASN A 215 -0.95 -3.69 1.01
C ASN A 215 0.25 -4.33 0.29
N LEU A 216 -0.03 -5.19 -0.67
CA LEU A 216 0.87 -5.99 -1.51
C LEU A 216 1.95 -6.75 -0.70
N HIS A 217 2.98 -6.06 -0.20
CA HIS A 217 4.09 -6.68 0.54
C HIS A 217 3.86 -6.78 2.05
N ARG A 218 2.93 -5.98 2.60
CA ARG A 218 2.67 -5.91 4.05
C ARG A 218 1.18 -5.89 4.38
N TYR A 219 0.89 -6.04 5.67
CA TYR A 219 -0.45 -5.89 6.24
C TYR A 219 -0.43 -4.77 7.26
N MET A 220 -1.31 -3.80 7.11
CA MET A 220 -1.45 -2.66 8.01
C MET A 220 -2.62 -2.86 8.97
N ASP A 221 -2.42 -2.52 10.25
CA ASP A 221 -3.50 -2.37 11.22
C ASP A 221 -3.82 -0.88 11.41
N SER A 222 -4.99 -0.45 10.97
CA SER A 222 -5.45 0.93 11.08
C SER A 222 -5.70 1.40 12.53
N ARG A 223 -5.70 0.48 13.51
CA ARG A 223 -5.78 0.83 14.94
C ARG A 223 -4.48 1.42 15.44
N THR A 224 -3.36 0.93 14.91
CA THR A 224 -2.01 1.35 15.31
C THR A 224 -1.39 2.33 14.31
N GLY A 225 -1.84 2.33 13.06
CA GLY A 225 -1.16 3.02 11.96
C GLY A 225 0.17 2.36 11.57
N GLN A 226 0.36 1.08 11.95
CA GLN A 226 1.59 0.34 11.69
C GLN A 226 1.32 -0.93 10.86
N TYR A 227 2.37 -1.37 10.18
CA TYR A 227 2.41 -2.69 9.56
C TYR A 227 2.68 -3.79 10.61
N LEU A 228 2.20 -5.00 10.33
CA LEU A 228 2.37 -6.16 11.20
C LEU A 228 3.75 -6.81 11.08
N SER A 229 4.53 -6.43 10.08
CA SER A 229 5.90 -6.92 9.83
C SER A 229 6.81 -5.76 9.47
N GLN A 230 8.11 -6.00 9.59
CA GLN A 230 9.11 -5.02 9.17
C GLN A 230 9.05 -4.81 7.65
N ASP A 231 9.50 -3.64 7.21
CA ASP A 231 9.67 -3.34 5.79
C ASP A 231 10.64 -4.37 5.14
N PRO A 232 10.28 -4.99 4.01
CA PRO A 232 11.20 -5.84 3.26
C PRO A 232 12.50 -5.12 2.86
N LEU A 233 12.45 -3.79 2.66
CA LEU A 233 13.62 -2.95 2.40
C LEU A 233 14.44 -2.66 3.67
N LYS A 234 13.98 -3.10 4.85
CA LYS A 234 14.60 -2.84 6.15
C LYS A 234 14.75 -1.32 6.38
N LEU A 235 15.95 -0.87 6.77
CA LEU A 235 16.23 0.57 6.94
C LEU A 235 16.15 1.37 5.62
N GLY A 236 16.15 0.70 4.46
CA GLY A 236 15.88 1.34 3.18
C GLY A 236 14.46 1.89 3.03
N GLY A 237 13.49 1.37 3.80
CA GLY A 237 12.13 1.89 3.89
C GLY A 237 11.94 2.94 5.00
N GLY A 238 13.02 3.44 5.63
CA GLY A 238 12.99 4.43 6.71
C GLY A 238 13.42 3.86 8.07
N LEU A 239 13.71 4.73 9.04
CA LEU A 239 14.21 4.33 10.37
C LEU A 239 13.19 3.49 11.14
N ASN A 240 11.91 3.86 11.12
CA ASN A 240 10.84 3.04 11.68
C ASN A 240 10.31 2.06 10.63
N THR A 241 10.80 0.83 10.67
CA THR A 241 10.51 -0.21 9.66
C THR A 241 9.07 -0.74 9.70
N GLN A 242 8.29 -0.43 10.73
CA GLN A 242 6.89 -0.89 10.85
C GLN A 242 5.87 0.23 10.62
N SER A 243 6.28 1.52 10.61
CA SER A 243 5.31 2.59 10.40
C SER A 243 4.73 2.55 8.98
N TYR A 244 3.44 2.86 8.84
CA TYR A 244 2.86 3.33 7.59
C TYR A 244 3.49 4.70 7.25
N VAL A 245 2.94 5.52 6.43
CA VAL A 245 3.46 6.86 6.14
C VAL A 245 3.33 7.80 7.36
N HIS A 246 4.11 8.87 7.39
CA HIS A 246 4.08 9.85 8.50
C HIS A 246 2.85 10.77 8.47
N ASP A 247 2.29 11.01 7.30
CA ASP A 247 1.07 11.81 7.07
C ASP A 247 0.16 11.11 6.06
N PRO A 248 -0.87 10.37 6.49
CA PRO A 248 -1.75 9.63 5.59
C PRO A 248 -2.73 10.53 4.80
N VAL A 249 -2.75 11.84 5.02
CA VAL A 249 -3.54 12.78 4.22
C VAL A 249 -2.80 13.19 2.95
N GLY A 250 -1.49 13.39 3.06
CA GLY A 250 -0.64 13.82 1.96
C GLY A 250 0.26 12.71 1.38
N TRP A 251 0.34 11.56 2.03
CA TRP A 251 1.25 10.48 1.68
C TRP A 251 0.54 9.13 1.64
N CYS A 252 0.94 8.26 0.73
CA CYS A 252 0.51 6.87 0.67
C CYS A 252 1.69 5.94 0.41
N ASP A 253 1.51 4.66 0.74
CA ASP A 253 2.44 3.59 0.43
C ASP A 253 1.68 2.51 -0.37
N PRO A 254 1.59 2.65 -1.70
CA PRO A 254 0.70 1.81 -2.51
C PRO A 254 1.07 0.34 -2.55
N VAL A 255 2.33 0.02 -2.26
CA VAL A 255 2.85 -1.36 -2.35
C VAL A 255 3.32 -1.93 -1.02
N GLY A 256 3.27 -1.15 0.07
CA GLY A 256 3.74 -1.61 1.37
C GLY A 256 5.27 -1.64 1.49
N LEU A 257 5.97 -0.71 0.86
CA LEU A 257 7.44 -0.60 0.87
C LEU A 257 7.90 0.82 1.21
N LYS A 258 7.11 1.64 1.88
CA LYS A 258 7.27 3.07 2.11
C LYS A 258 7.96 3.79 0.94
N GLY A 259 7.44 4.88 0.47
CA GLY A 259 8.03 5.37 -0.72
C GLY A 259 7.67 6.77 -1.15
N CYS A 260 8.27 7.14 -2.27
CA CYS A 260 7.94 8.33 -3.01
C CYS A 260 6.50 8.27 -3.50
N ILE A 261 5.79 9.39 -3.47
CA ILE A 261 4.45 9.51 -4.04
C ILE A 261 4.56 9.95 -5.49
N LEU A 262 3.94 9.19 -6.38
CA LEU A 262 3.69 9.60 -7.76
C LEU A 262 2.25 10.09 -7.86
N LYS A 263 2.05 11.34 -8.27
CA LYS A 263 0.73 11.92 -8.49
C LYS A 263 0.60 12.33 -9.95
N GLU A 264 -0.37 11.78 -10.65
CA GLU A 264 -0.75 12.26 -11.99
C GLU A 264 -1.36 13.65 -11.89
N VAL A 265 -0.97 14.54 -12.78
CA VAL A 265 -1.45 15.92 -12.82
C VAL A 265 -1.86 16.28 -14.22
N ASP A 266 -2.89 17.12 -14.34
CA ASP A 266 -3.31 17.72 -15.61
C ASP A 266 -2.49 19.00 -15.82
N ASN A 267 -1.31 18.85 -16.44
CA ASN A 267 -0.37 19.95 -16.67
C ASN A 267 0.23 19.81 -18.08
N GLU A 268 0.47 20.94 -18.75
CA GLU A 268 1.02 20.94 -20.13
C GLU A 268 2.52 20.58 -20.17
N ASP A 269 3.26 20.78 -19.08
CA ASP A 269 4.72 20.62 -19.05
C ASP A 269 5.17 19.23 -18.57
N TYR A 270 4.38 18.57 -17.69
CA TYR A 270 4.70 17.26 -17.13
C TYR A 270 3.45 16.43 -16.81
N ASP A 271 3.59 15.10 -16.88
CA ASP A 271 2.48 14.15 -16.66
C ASP A 271 2.26 13.84 -15.17
N PHE A 272 3.34 13.87 -14.35
CA PHE A 272 3.32 13.45 -12.95
C PHE A 272 4.16 14.36 -12.04
N GLU A 273 3.76 14.44 -10.77
CA GLU A 273 4.61 14.90 -9.66
C GLU A 273 5.18 13.69 -8.92
N LEU A 274 6.51 13.61 -8.80
CA LEU A 274 7.20 12.63 -7.97
C LEU A 274 7.71 13.33 -6.71
N ARG A 275 7.13 12.98 -5.57
CA ARG A 275 7.47 13.58 -4.27
C ARG A 275 8.45 12.70 -3.51
N ILE A 276 9.55 13.28 -3.03
CA ILE A 276 10.63 12.61 -2.30
C ILE A 276 10.76 13.25 -0.92
N SER A 277 10.70 12.44 0.15
CA SER A 277 10.74 12.95 1.52
C SER A 277 12.17 13.11 2.05
N LYS A 278 12.49 14.30 2.56
CA LYS A 278 13.73 14.55 3.33
C LYS A 278 13.77 13.76 4.62
N LYS A 279 12.62 13.48 5.23
CA LYS A 279 12.55 12.72 6.47
C LYS A 279 12.89 11.25 6.27
N GLU A 280 12.50 10.66 5.13
CA GLU A 280 12.74 9.25 4.81
C GLU A 280 14.08 9.01 4.13
N TYR A 281 14.49 9.92 3.23
CA TYR A 281 15.73 9.85 2.46
C TYR A 281 16.51 11.16 2.55
N PRO A 282 17.05 11.50 3.73
CA PRO A 282 17.62 12.82 3.99
C PRO A 282 18.82 13.14 3.11
N GLU A 283 19.74 12.18 2.87
CA GLU A 283 20.95 12.43 2.05
C GLU A 283 20.57 12.52 0.55
N THR A 284 19.74 11.60 0.02
CA THR A 284 19.31 11.61 -1.39
C THR A 284 18.44 12.84 -1.69
N ALA A 285 17.45 13.15 -0.84
CA ALA A 285 16.57 14.29 -1.05
C ALA A 285 17.35 15.61 -1.01
N GLN A 286 18.32 15.75 -0.10
CA GLN A 286 19.18 16.93 -0.03
C GLN A 286 20.06 17.05 -1.28
N HIS A 287 20.69 15.96 -1.72
CA HIS A 287 21.49 15.96 -2.95
C HIS A 287 20.67 16.37 -4.18
N ILE A 288 19.45 15.81 -4.34
CA ILE A 288 18.56 16.18 -5.45
C ILE A 288 18.17 17.67 -5.38
N GLU A 289 17.82 18.18 -4.20
CA GLU A 289 17.49 19.59 -4.02
C GLU A 289 18.67 20.50 -4.36
N ASP A 290 19.86 20.19 -3.88
CA ASP A 290 21.07 20.96 -4.14
C ASP A 290 21.45 20.93 -5.63
N ALA A 291 21.33 19.77 -6.28
CA ALA A 291 21.54 19.64 -7.71
C ALA A 291 20.55 20.46 -8.52
N ILE A 292 19.24 20.44 -8.19
CA ILE A 292 18.21 21.27 -8.83
C ILE A 292 18.51 22.75 -8.60
N ASN A 293 18.84 23.16 -7.38
CA ASN A 293 19.21 24.55 -7.07
C ASN A 293 20.46 25.03 -7.82
N SER A 294 21.37 24.09 -8.18
CA SER A 294 22.55 24.36 -9.01
C SER A 294 22.26 24.36 -10.51
N GLY A 295 21.00 24.18 -10.93
CA GLY A 295 20.53 24.26 -12.31
C GLY A 295 20.38 22.92 -13.03
N LYS A 296 20.37 21.79 -12.31
CA LYS A 296 19.96 20.51 -12.90
C LYS A 296 18.45 20.46 -13.11
N ALA A 297 18.01 19.55 -13.97
CA ALA A 297 16.60 19.39 -14.29
C ALA A 297 15.76 19.03 -13.06
N ASP A 298 14.64 19.70 -12.87
CA ASP A 298 13.58 19.41 -11.91
C ASP A 298 12.35 18.77 -12.59
N VAL A 299 12.27 18.84 -13.91
CA VAL A 299 11.39 18.04 -14.76
C VAL A 299 12.23 17.07 -15.54
N VAL A 300 11.97 15.78 -15.37
CA VAL A 300 12.75 14.67 -15.96
C VAL A 300 11.86 13.75 -16.77
N THR A 301 12.42 13.11 -17.79
CA THR A 301 11.69 12.23 -18.72
C THR A 301 12.15 10.78 -18.53
N ILE A 302 11.24 9.84 -18.33
CA ILE A 302 11.57 8.40 -18.18
C ILE A 302 12.18 7.86 -19.46
N ASP A 303 13.38 7.25 -19.36
CA ASP A 303 14.13 6.63 -20.46
C ASP A 303 14.86 5.37 -19.95
N ARG A 304 14.13 4.32 -19.66
CA ARG A 304 14.68 3.08 -19.10
C ARG A 304 15.62 2.37 -20.07
N ASP A 305 15.37 2.49 -21.36
CA ASP A 305 16.13 1.80 -22.41
C ASP A 305 17.60 2.26 -22.46
N ASN A 306 17.86 3.52 -22.13
CA ASN A 306 19.19 4.11 -22.09
C ASN A 306 19.83 4.14 -20.70
N SER A 307 19.17 3.63 -19.67
CA SER A 307 19.58 3.73 -18.27
C SER A 307 21.02 3.22 -18.04
N ALA A 308 21.40 2.06 -18.60
CA ALA A 308 22.73 1.51 -18.44
C ALA A 308 23.81 2.41 -19.08
N ALA A 309 23.53 2.95 -20.27
CA ALA A 309 24.44 3.86 -20.98
C ALA A 309 24.57 5.20 -20.25
N ASN A 310 23.49 5.73 -19.72
CA ASN A 310 23.48 6.97 -18.93
C ASN A 310 24.29 6.78 -17.65
N ARG A 311 24.09 5.66 -16.92
CA ARG A 311 24.86 5.36 -15.71
C ARG A 311 26.37 5.26 -15.96
N ALA A 312 26.77 4.65 -17.07
CA ALA A 312 28.16 4.58 -17.45
C ALA A 312 28.78 5.96 -17.74
N LYS A 313 27.97 6.89 -18.25
CA LYS A 313 28.40 8.27 -18.53
C LYS A 313 28.45 9.14 -17.26
N SER A 314 27.44 9.09 -16.41
CA SER A 314 27.38 9.88 -15.17
C SER A 314 28.49 9.51 -14.21
N LEU A 315 28.81 8.23 -14.08
CA LEU A 315 29.84 7.75 -13.15
C LEU A 315 31.26 7.67 -13.72
N LYS A 316 31.46 8.10 -14.99
CA LYS A 316 32.77 8.05 -15.65
C LYS A 316 33.81 8.90 -14.91
N GLY A 317 34.90 8.26 -14.50
CA GLY A 317 36.01 8.94 -13.81
C GLY A 317 35.77 9.23 -12.33
N ILE A 318 34.62 8.85 -11.79
CA ILE A 318 34.30 9.03 -10.37
C ILE A 318 34.63 7.72 -9.63
N PRO A 319 35.62 7.67 -8.72
CA PRO A 319 36.02 6.46 -8.03
C PRO A 319 34.94 6.02 -7.01
N THR A 320 34.95 4.75 -6.63
CA THR A 320 34.16 4.26 -5.51
C THR A 320 34.81 4.66 -4.18
N LYS A 321 34.00 4.90 -3.15
CA LYS A 321 34.47 5.12 -1.75
C LYS A 321 33.94 4.01 -0.85
N PRO A 322 34.76 3.42 0.02
CA PRO A 322 34.28 2.44 1.00
C PRO A 322 33.16 3.01 1.88
N GLY A 323 32.07 2.24 2.03
CA GLY A 323 30.94 2.64 2.87
C GLY A 323 30.03 3.74 2.32
N LYS A 324 30.27 4.19 1.06
CA LYS A 324 29.41 5.18 0.38
C LYS A 324 29.00 4.68 -1.01
N ASP A 325 27.76 4.98 -1.40
CA ASP A 325 27.29 4.84 -2.78
C ASP A 325 27.47 6.18 -3.52
N ARG A 326 27.54 6.11 -4.84
CA ARG A 326 27.56 7.29 -5.73
C ARG A 326 26.12 7.53 -6.18
N ASP A 327 25.49 8.53 -5.64
CA ASP A 327 24.17 8.99 -6.03
C ASP A 327 24.30 10.00 -7.18
N GLU A 328 23.44 9.87 -8.18
CA GLU A 328 23.50 10.67 -9.40
C GLU A 328 22.17 11.40 -9.64
N TRP A 329 22.26 12.73 -9.91
CA TRP A 329 21.10 13.51 -10.31
C TRP A 329 21.36 14.33 -11.59
N PRO A 330 20.46 14.28 -12.64
CA PRO A 330 19.32 13.36 -12.77
C PRO A 330 19.75 11.89 -12.86
N MET A 331 18.90 10.99 -12.30
CA MET A 331 19.18 9.56 -12.28
C MET A 331 19.32 8.98 -13.68
N ALA A 332 20.10 7.91 -13.81
CA ALA A 332 20.37 7.23 -15.08
C ALA A 332 19.13 6.77 -15.84
N MET A 333 18.03 6.51 -15.16
CA MET A 333 16.75 6.12 -15.76
C MET A 333 15.99 7.26 -16.44
N PHE A 334 16.49 8.47 -16.36
CA PHE A 334 15.93 9.66 -17.01
C PHE A 334 16.76 10.09 -18.22
N LYS A 335 16.11 10.67 -19.22
CA LYS A 335 16.73 11.17 -20.44
C LYS A 335 17.77 12.26 -20.15
N GLU A 336 17.52 13.06 -19.12
CA GLU A 336 18.38 14.16 -18.65
C GLU A 336 19.57 13.65 -17.83
N GLY A 337 19.61 12.34 -17.49
CA GLY A 337 20.73 11.68 -16.83
C GLY A 337 21.94 11.44 -17.76
N GLY A 338 23.02 10.93 -17.19
CA GLY A 338 24.23 10.60 -17.92
C GLY A 338 25.28 11.70 -17.86
N THR A 339 25.78 12.15 -19.00
CA THR A 339 26.87 13.15 -19.04
C THR A 339 26.45 14.47 -18.39
N GLY A 340 27.18 14.89 -17.35
CA GLY A 340 26.89 16.14 -16.63
C GLY A 340 25.91 15.99 -15.48
N ALA A 341 25.44 14.79 -15.15
CA ALA A 341 24.73 14.54 -13.91
C ALA A 341 25.60 14.95 -12.71
N ASP A 342 24.99 15.50 -11.68
CA ASP A 342 25.65 15.71 -10.40
C ASP A 342 25.86 14.37 -9.70
N VAL A 343 26.97 14.18 -8.99
CA VAL A 343 27.24 12.92 -8.30
C VAL A 343 27.79 13.18 -6.90
N GLU A 344 27.05 12.70 -5.91
CA GLU A 344 27.42 12.82 -4.50
C GLU A 344 27.64 11.44 -3.86
N TYR A 345 28.46 11.42 -2.78
CA TYR A 345 28.71 10.21 -2.00
C TYR A 345 27.83 10.18 -0.77
N ILE A 346 26.77 9.39 -0.80
CA ILE A 346 25.79 9.27 0.28
C ILE A 346 25.82 7.87 0.91
N SER A 347 25.07 7.68 1.98
CA SER A 347 24.96 6.38 2.64
C SER A 347 24.25 5.36 1.74
N PRO A 348 24.72 4.09 1.70
CA PRO A 348 24.08 3.05 0.86
C PRO A 348 22.63 2.77 1.21
N SER A 349 22.26 2.91 2.49
CA SER A 349 20.87 2.71 2.94
C SER A 349 19.94 3.77 2.37
N ASP A 350 20.35 5.03 2.39
CA ASP A 350 19.57 6.15 1.87
C ASP A 350 19.45 6.06 0.33
N ASN A 351 20.58 5.97 -0.39
CA ASN A 351 20.61 5.87 -1.85
C ASN A 351 19.79 4.70 -2.40
N ARG A 352 20.01 3.50 -1.84
CA ARG A 352 19.30 2.30 -2.33
C ARG A 352 17.85 2.31 -1.95
N GLY A 353 17.51 2.84 -0.76
CA GLY A 353 16.14 3.02 -0.30
C GLY A 353 15.36 3.97 -1.20
N ALA A 354 15.89 5.17 -1.44
CA ALA A 354 15.30 6.15 -2.34
C ALA A 354 15.17 5.62 -3.77
N GLY A 355 16.24 5.02 -4.31
CA GLY A 355 16.23 4.45 -5.66
C GLY A 355 15.21 3.34 -5.85
N SER A 356 15.06 2.44 -4.86
CA SER A 356 14.03 1.39 -4.86
C SER A 356 12.63 1.99 -4.80
N SER A 357 12.41 2.96 -3.91
CA SER A 357 11.12 3.64 -3.73
C SER A 357 10.68 4.38 -4.99
N ILE A 358 11.60 5.14 -5.61
CA ILE A 358 11.36 5.82 -6.88
C ILE A 358 11.05 4.80 -7.98
N GLY A 359 11.83 3.71 -8.05
CA GLY A 359 11.60 2.64 -9.02
C GLY A 359 10.20 2.04 -8.91
N HIS A 360 9.75 1.73 -7.69
CA HIS A 360 8.40 1.21 -7.44
C HIS A 360 7.29 2.24 -7.72
N ALA A 361 7.50 3.52 -7.36
CA ALA A 361 6.53 4.57 -7.67
C ALA A 361 6.32 4.74 -9.19
N LEU A 362 7.36 4.47 -9.98
CA LEU A 362 7.33 4.57 -11.43
C LEU A 362 6.98 3.26 -12.14
N ASP A 363 6.68 2.16 -11.39
CA ASP A 363 6.30 0.90 -12.00
C ASP A 363 5.00 1.05 -12.81
N GLY A 364 4.99 0.52 -14.04
CA GLY A 364 3.87 0.70 -14.97
C GLY A 364 3.79 2.06 -15.68
N VAL A 365 4.58 3.06 -15.28
CA VAL A 365 4.63 4.35 -16.00
C VAL A 365 5.43 4.19 -17.29
N ARG A 366 4.87 4.68 -18.41
CA ARG A 366 5.45 4.54 -19.77
C ARG A 366 6.78 5.27 -19.90
N ASN A 367 7.69 4.77 -20.75
CA ASN A 367 8.83 5.55 -21.25
C ASN A 367 8.33 6.81 -21.99
N GLY A 368 9.05 7.91 -21.82
CA GLY A 368 8.70 9.22 -22.37
C GLY A 368 7.77 10.03 -21.48
N ALA A 369 7.23 9.48 -20.38
CA ALA A 369 6.48 10.27 -19.40
C ALA A 369 7.40 11.26 -18.68
N LYS A 370 6.89 12.46 -18.45
CA LYS A 370 7.60 13.56 -17.78
C LYS A 370 7.18 13.67 -16.31
N LEU A 371 8.14 13.84 -15.43
CA LEU A 371 7.96 13.93 -13.99
C LEU A 371 8.50 15.25 -13.48
N LYS A 372 7.69 15.98 -12.70
CA LYS A 372 8.18 17.09 -11.86
C LYS A 372 8.63 16.53 -10.53
N ILE A 373 9.86 16.79 -10.14
CA ILE A 373 10.41 16.34 -8.85
C ILE A 373 10.10 17.40 -7.79
N ILE A 374 9.55 16.94 -6.68
CA ILE A 374 9.20 17.78 -5.53
C ILE A 374 9.82 17.19 -4.27
N ILE A 375 10.74 17.92 -3.67
CA ILE A 375 11.29 17.57 -2.37
C ILE A 375 10.35 18.09 -1.29
N VAL A 376 10.01 17.23 -0.33
CA VAL A 376 9.08 17.53 0.76
C VAL A 376 9.68 17.15 2.12
N ASP A 377 9.26 17.87 3.16
CA ASP A 377 9.77 17.72 4.56
C ASP A 377 9.27 16.44 5.26
#